data_a2c17cf0df228d1d6b420324d0ec4c6d
#
_entry.id   a2c17cf0df228d1d6b420324d0ec4c6d
#
_cell.length_a   1.000
_cell.length_b   1.000
_cell.length_c   1.000
_cell.angle_alpha   90.00
_cell.angle_beta   90.00
_cell.angle_gamma   90.00
#
_symmetry.space_group_name_H-M   'P 1'
#
loop_
_entity.id
_entity.type
_entity.pdbx_description
1 polymer ?
#
loop_
_entity_poly.entity_id
_entity_poly.type
_entity_poly.pdbx_seq_one_letter_code
_entity_poly.pdbx_strand_id
1 'polypeptide(L)'
;DALLSRVTKKEYEKVIKMAKDANMNMLRVWGGGIYEDDYFYDLCDKYGINVWQDFMFAGAMVPGDDAFFDNVREEVKYQVKRLRHHKSIVLWCGNNEVDEAFNNWGWQKSMKMSKQDSTKLWKDYVRLFQDSIPKWVKEVDPTRPYVSSSPLFGWGRQKSITEGDSHYWGTWWGLEDIEVVQKKTGRFVSEYGMQAMPNYSTTKKITLEEDRHLYSDVLKAHQKAGNGFTKLNSYLHRYFKDTTNVKTWSVKDYTYLTQCLQHYSFKNII
;
A
#
# COMPACT_ATOMS: atom_id res chain seq x y z
N ASP A 1 -0.67 -9.76 5.08
CA ASP A 1 0.42 -10.44 4.40
C ASP A 1 0.44 -11.91 4.80
N ALA A 2 0.39 -12.79 3.81
CA ALA A 2 0.46 -14.22 4.02
C ALA A 2 1.91 -14.71 3.90
N LEU A 3 2.24 -15.78 4.62
CA LEU A 3 3.48 -16.50 4.37
C LEU A 3 3.33 -17.23 3.03
N LEU A 4 4.08 -16.83 2.01
CA LEU A 4 3.96 -17.34 0.63
C LEU A 4 4.00 -18.87 0.55
N SER A 5 4.86 -19.49 1.35
CA SER A 5 4.95 -20.96 1.44
C SER A 5 3.68 -21.65 1.91
N ARG A 6 2.69 -20.89 2.41
CA ARG A 6 1.40 -21.39 2.87
C ARG A 6 0.23 -20.95 2.01
N VAL A 7 0.46 -20.09 1.01
CA VAL A 7 -0.60 -19.66 0.08
C VAL A 7 -0.84 -20.77 -0.94
N THR A 8 -2.06 -21.27 -0.99
CA THR A 8 -2.49 -22.34 -1.89
C THR A 8 -3.36 -21.77 -3.01
N LYS A 9 -3.53 -22.52 -4.09
CA LYS A 9 -4.48 -22.16 -5.17
C LYS A 9 -5.88 -21.89 -4.62
N LYS A 10 -6.33 -22.64 -3.62
CA LYS A 10 -7.64 -22.45 -2.98
C LYS A 10 -7.76 -21.08 -2.30
N GLU A 11 -6.68 -20.58 -1.72
CA GLU A 11 -6.66 -19.26 -1.09
C GLU A 11 -6.68 -18.14 -2.13
N TYR A 12 -5.94 -18.27 -3.23
CA TYR A 12 -6.06 -17.36 -4.38
C TYR A 12 -7.49 -17.32 -4.92
N GLU A 13 -8.10 -18.49 -5.19
CA GLU A 13 -9.50 -18.57 -5.64
C GLU A 13 -10.45 -17.86 -4.70
N LYS A 14 -10.30 -18.10 -3.39
CA LYS A 14 -11.14 -17.47 -2.36
C LYS A 14 -11.02 -15.96 -2.39
N VAL A 15 -9.79 -15.43 -2.40
CA VAL A 15 -9.55 -13.98 -2.34
C VAL A 15 -10.04 -13.29 -3.60
N ILE A 16 -9.71 -13.84 -4.79
CA ILE A 16 -10.16 -13.25 -6.06
C ILE A 16 -11.67 -13.33 -6.23
N LYS A 17 -12.29 -14.43 -5.80
CA LYS A 17 -13.75 -14.53 -5.78
C LYS A 17 -14.39 -13.50 -4.83
N MET A 18 -13.83 -13.30 -3.64
CA MET A 18 -14.32 -12.27 -2.72
C MET A 18 -14.20 -10.87 -3.33
N ALA A 19 -13.10 -10.55 -4.03
CA ALA A 19 -12.95 -9.30 -4.74
C ALA A 19 -14.02 -9.14 -5.83
N LYS A 20 -14.26 -10.18 -6.62
CA LYS A 20 -15.33 -10.20 -7.63
C LYS A 20 -16.72 -10.01 -7.02
N ASP A 21 -17.02 -10.74 -5.96
CA ASP A 21 -18.32 -10.67 -5.26
C ASP A 21 -18.56 -9.29 -4.61
N ALA A 22 -17.47 -8.59 -4.26
CA ALA A 22 -17.48 -7.19 -3.79
C ALA A 22 -17.52 -6.15 -4.94
N ASN A 23 -17.70 -6.57 -6.19
CA ASN A 23 -17.68 -5.72 -7.39
C ASN A 23 -16.35 -4.96 -7.62
N MET A 24 -15.24 -5.45 -7.08
CA MET A 24 -13.92 -4.90 -7.40
C MET A 24 -13.58 -5.25 -8.85
N ASN A 25 -13.15 -4.25 -9.63
CA ASN A 25 -12.77 -4.40 -11.03
C ASN A 25 -11.27 -4.21 -11.28
N MET A 26 -10.50 -3.83 -10.23
CA MET A 26 -9.05 -3.69 -10.30
C MET A 26 -8.43 -4.08 -8.95
N LEU A 27 -7.26 -4.73 -9.03
CA LEU A 27 -6.37 -5.00 -7.89
C LEU A 27 -4.98 -4.46 -8.20
N ARG A 28 -4.25 -4.03 -7.18
CA ARG A 28 -2.86 -3.61 -7.29
C ARG A 28 -1.94 -4.65 -6.66
N VAL A 29 -0.95 -5.11 -7.42
CA VAL A 29 0.18 -5.86 -6.89
C VAL A 29 1.25 -4.85 -6.48
N TRP A 30 1.32 -4.61 -5.18
CA TRP A 30 2.11 -3.54 -4.56
C TRP A 30 3.61 -3.85 -4.55
N GLY A 31 4.44 -2.83 -4.82
CA GLY A 31 5.88 -2.94 -4.96
C GLY A 31 6.67 -3.29 -3.68
N GLY A 32 6.03 -3.23 -2.51
CA GLY A 32 6.59 -3.74 -1.25
C GLY A 32 6.27 -5.21 -0.97
N GLY A 33 5.72 -5.93 -1.93
CA GLY A 33 5.35 -7.34 -1.86
C GLY A 33 6.23 -8.22 -2.74
N ILE A 34 5.59 -9.02 -3.56
CA ILE A 34 6.21 -9.93 -4.53
C ILE A 34 5.44 -9.91 -5.85
N TYR A 35 6.07 -10.36 -6.93
CA TYR A 35 5.32 -10.76 -8.13
C TYR A 35 4.54 -12.02 -7.80
N GLU A 36 3.22 -11.99 -7.97
CA GLU A 36 2.34 -13.10 -7.64
C GLU A 36 2.58 -14.33 -8.52
N ASP A 37 2.07 -15.49 -8.07
CA ASP A 37 2.03 -16.73 -8.87
C ASP A 37 1.17 -16.52 -10.14
N ASP A 38 1.51 -17.20 -11.23
CA ASP A 38 0.79 -17.10 -12.51
C ASP A 38 -0.71 -17.37 -12.32
N TYR A 39 -1.05 -18.27 -11.40
CA TYR A 39 -2.44 -18.60 -11.10
C TYR A 39 -3.27 -17.40 -10.56
N PHE A 40 -2.64 -16.44 -9.89
CA PHE A 40 -3.31 -15.19 -9.50
C PHE A 40 -3.75 -14.41 -10.75
N TYR A 41 -2.88 -14.26 -11.72
CA TYR A 41 -3.18 -13.54 -12.97
C TYR A 41 -4.18 -14.30 -13.83
N ASP A 42 -4.10 -15.63 -13.90
CA ASP A 42 -5.09 -16.50 -14.58
C ASP A 42 -6.50 -16.27 -13.98
N LEU A 43 -6.61 -16.16 -12.67
CA LEU A 43 -7.87 -15.88 -12.00
C LEU A 43 -8.37 -14.45 -12.29
N CYS A 44 -7.48 -13.46 -12.33
CA CYS A 44 -7.83 -12.08 -12.68
C CYS A 44 -8.34 -12.02 -14.12
N ASP A 45 -7.68 -12.71 -15.08
CA ASP A 45 -8.16 -12.86 -16.45
C ASP A 45 -9.53 -13.52 -16.53
N LYS A 46 -9.72 -14.61 -15.78
CA LYS A 46 -10.98 -15.37 -15.72
C LYS A 46 -12.15 -14.55 -15.18
N TYR A 47 -11.92 -13.75 -14.14
CA TYR A 47 -12.98 -13.00 -13.48
C TYR A 47 -13.12 -11.56 -13.97
N GLY A 48 -12.30 -11.13 -14.94
CA GLY A 48 -12.33 -9.77 -15.49
C GLY A 48 -11.91 -8.69 -14.50
N ILE A 49 -10.92 -9.00 -13.66
CA ILE A 49 -10.34 -8.06 -12.70
C ILE A 49 -9.03 -7.52 -13.29
N ASN A 50 -8.96 -6.23 -13.50
CA ASN A 50 -7.74 -5.57 -13.95
C ASN A 50 -6.64 -5.64 -12.89
N VAL A 51 -5.38 -5.65 -13.32
CA VAL A 51 -4.22 -5.63 -12.45
C VAL A 51 -3.33 -4.44 -12.76
N TRP A 52 -3.12 -3.61 -11.74
CA TRP A 52 -2.04 -2.64 -11.67
C TRP A 52 -0.81 -3.35 -11.10
N GLN A 53 0.25 -3.48 -11.87
CA GLN A 53 1.46 -4.20 -11.47
C GLN A 53 2.60 -3.25 -11.17
N ASP A 54 3.02 -3.17 -9.90
CA ASP A 54 4.27 -2.52 -9.53
C ASP A 54 5.47 -3.45 -9.79
N PHE A 55 6.60 -2.87 -10.14
CA PHE A 55 7.90 -3.51 -9.91
C PHE A 55 8.24 -3.45 -8.41
N MET A 56 9.05 -4.40 -7.92
CA MET A 56 9.26 -4.62 -6.49
C MET A 56 10.18 -3.59 -5.85
N PHE A 57 9.78 -2.31 -5.93
CA PHE A 57 10.43 -1.17 -5.30
C PHE A 57 9.44 -0.38 -4.46
N ALA A 58 9.74 -0.17 -3.18
CA ALA A 58 8.89 0.60 -2.28
C ALA A 58 9.71 1.25 -1.17
N GLY A 59 9.46 2.54 -0.91
CA GLY A 59 9.90 3.22 0.29
C GLY A 59 11.42 3.30 0.54
N ALA A 60 12.25 3.12 -0.51
CA ALA A 60 13.72 3.19 -0.40
C ALA A 60 14.36 3.72 -1.69
N MET A 61 15.44 4.50 -1.55
CA MET A 61 16.32 4.80 -2.67
C MET A 61 17.11 3.56 -3.05
N VAL A 62 17.51 3.48 -4.32
CA VAL A 62 18.19 2.33 -4.90
C VAL A 62 19.64 2.62 -5.25
N PRO A 63 20.52 1.59 -5.33
CA PRO A 63 21.86 1.74 -5.85
C PRO A 63 21.88 2.26 -7.29
N GLY A 64 22.90 3.04 -7.64
CA GLY A 64 23.06 3.62 -8.98
C GLY A 64 24.19 2.99 -9.80
N ASP A 65 24.77 1.87 -9.35
CA ASP A 65 25.83 1.17 -10.07
C ASP A 65 25.29 0.32 -11.24
N ASP A 66 26.15 0.06 -12.20
CA ASP A 66 25.77 -0.64 -13.42
C ASP A 66 25.39 -2.10 -13.17
N ALA A 67 26.02 -2.76 -12.18
CA ALA A 67 25.69 -4.15 -11.84
C ALA A 67 24.27 -4.27 -11.30
N PHE A 68 23.84 -3.31 -10.45
CA PHE A 68 22.45 -3.24 -9.99
C PHE A 68 21.48 -2.99 -11.15
N PHE A 69 21.80 -2.05 -12.04
CA PHE A 69 20.98 -1.76 -13.22
C PHE A 69 20.85 -2.94 -14.17
N ASP A 70 21.92 -3.69 -14.38
CA ASP A 70 21.90 -4.90 -15.22
C ASP A 70 21.00 -5.98 -14.60
N ASN A 71 21.09 -6.18 -13.28
CA ASN A 71 20.21 -7.12 -12.58
C ASN A 71 18.75 -6.70 -12.66
N VAL A 72 18.43 -5.43 -12.43
CA VAL A 72 17.07 -4.91 -12.55
C VAL A 72 16.54 -5.04 -13.99
N ARG A 73 17.40 -4.81 -15.00
CA ARG A 73 17.01 -4.98 -16.40
C ARG A 73 16.55 -6.41 -16.69
N GLU A 74 17.32 -7.39 -16.23
CA GLU A 74 16.96 -8.81 -16.43
C GLU A 74 15.67 -9.16 -15.69
N GLU A 75 15.48 -8.68 -14.45
CA GLU A 75 14.23 -8.88 -13.69
C GLU A 75 13.03 -8.27 -14.41
N VAL A 76 13.12 -7.00 -14.82
CA VAL A 76 12.05 -6.29 -15.54
C VAL A 76 11.68 -7.03 -16.81
N LYS A 77 12.67 -7.38 -17.64
CA LYS A 77 12.41 -8.09 -18.89
C LYS A 77 11.81 -9.48 -18.68
N TYR A 78 12.29 -10.20 -17.68
CA TYR A 78 11.74 -11.51 -17.31
C TYR A 78 10.29 -11.41 -16.86
N GLN A 79 9.98 -10.51 -15.91
CA GLN A 79 8.65 -10.39 -15.36
C GLN A 79 7.64 -9.85 -16.39
N VAL A 80 8.02 -8.84 -17.15
CA VAL A 80 7.16 -8.31 -18.22
C VAL A 80 6.91 -9.40 -19.28
N LYS A 81 7.93 -10.15 -19.69
CA LYS A 81 7.77 -11.27 -20.64
C LYS A 81 6.87 -12.37 -20.09
N ARG A 82 6.99 -12.69 -18.79
CA ARG A 82 6.15 -13.66 -18.09
C ARG A 82 4.69 -13.24 -18.07
N LEU A 83 4.42 -11.96 -17.78
CA LEU A 83 3.08 -11.48 -17.44
C LEU A 83 2.34 -10.78 -18.60
N ARG A 84 3.03 -10.33 -19.65
CA ARG A 84 2.42 -9.52 -20.73
C ARG A 84 1.29 -10.22 -21.50
N HIS A 85 1.17 -11.54 -21.42
CA HIS A 85 0.09 -12.27 -22.10
C HIS A 85 -1.23 -12.26 -21.31
N HIS A 86 -1.20 -11.88 -20.01
CA HIS A 86 -2.41 -11.73 -19.21
C HIS A 86 -3.16 -10.45 -19.60
N LYS A 87 -4.42 -10.62 -19.99
CA LYS A 87 -5.28 -9.49 -20.40
C LYS A 87 -5.63 -8.57 -19.21
N SER A 88 -5.59 -9.11 -18.01
CA SER A 88 -5.83 -8.37 -16.77
C SER A 88 -4.79 -7.30 -16.48
N ILE A 89 -3.53 -7.47 -16.88
CA ILE A 89 -2.50 -6.45 -16.68
C ILE A 89 -2.81 -5.22 -17.52
N VAL A 90 -3.07 -4.08 -16.87
CA VAL A 90 -3.43 -2.84 -17.58
C VAL A 90 -2.41 -1.72 -17.41
N LEU A 91 -1.52 -1.81 -16.41
CA LEU A 91 -0.54 -0.79 -16.10
C LEU A 91 0.69 -1.39 -15.44
N TRP A 92 1.88 -0.92 -15.83
CA TRP A 92 3.16 -1.14 -15.17
C TRP A 92 3.53 0.10 -14.34
N CYS A 93 3.96 -0.09 -13.09
CA CYS A 93 4.37 0.99 -12.21
C CYS A 93 5.78 0.75 -11.68
N GLY A 94 6.64 1.77 -11.76
CA GLY A 94 8.06 1.68 -11.42
C GLY A 94 8.32 1.43 -9.94
N ASN A 95 7.64 2.18 -9.06
CA ASN A 95 7.83 2.03 -7.62
C ASN A 95 6.64 2.57 -6.82
N ASN A 96 6.60 2.17 -5.54
CA ASN A 96 5.70 2.74 -4.55
C ASN A 96 6.39 3.84 -3.74
N GLU A 97 5.88 5.06 -3.84
CA GLU A 97 6.14 6.23 -2.97
C GLU A 97 7.59 6.75 -2.93
N VAL A 98 8.54 6.22 -3.72
CA VAL A 98 9.96 6.62 -3.63
C VAL A 98 10.15 8.08 -4.01
N ASP A 99 9.49 8.55 -5.08
CA ASP A 99 9.53 9.96 -5.51
C ASP A 99 8.97 10.89 -4.44
N GLU A 100 7.77 10.57 -3.97
CA GLU A 100 7.07 11.38 -2.97
C GLU A 100 7.82 11.42 -1.65
N ALA A 101 8.34 10.29 -1.20
CA ALA A 101 9.10 10.20 0.03
C ALA A 101 10.41 10.99 -0.04
N PHE A 102 11.14 10.86 -1.14
CA PHE A 102 12.39 11.58 -1.32
C PHE A 102 12.18 13.10 -1.36
N ASN A 103 11.21 13.56 -2.13
CA ASN A 103 11.02 15.00 -2.35
C ASN A 103 10.19 15.69 -1.27
N ASN A 104 9.28 15.00 -0.57
CA ASN A 104 8.25 15.64 0.26
C ASN A 104 8.17 15.14 1.71
N TRP A 105 8.75 13.97 2.06
CA TRP A 105 8.70 13.47 3.44
C TRP A 105 9.93 13.88 4.27
N GLY A 106 10.82 14.68 3.69
CA GLY A 106 11.99 15.20 4.39
C GLY A 106 13.09 14.17 4.65
N TRP A 107 13.22 13.15 3.80
CA TRP A 107 14.26 12.12 3.92
C TRP A 107 15.65 12.70 3.96
N GLN A 108 15.95 13.72 3.13
CA GLN A 108 17.26 14.37 3.12
C GLN A 108 17.64 14.90 4.50
N LYS A 109 16.68 15.51 5.22
CA LYS A 109 16.89 16.04 6.56
C LYS A 109 16.99 14.92 7.61
N SER A 110 16.05 13.98 7.60
CA SER A 110 15.98 12.90 8.60
C SER A 110 17.16 11.96 8.53
N MET A 111 17.68 11.69 7.31
CA MET A 111 18.85 10.85 7.07
C MET A 111 20.16 11.66 7.04
N LYS A 112 20.12 12.97 7.31
CA LYS A 112 21.30 13.88 7.31
C LYS A 112 22.12 13.78 6.01
N MET A 113 21.45 13.68 4.87
CA MET A 113 22.11 13.54 3.57
C MET A 113 22.89 14.82 3.23
N SER A 114 24.09 14.66 2.69
CA SER A 114 24.78 15.78 2.05
C SER A 114 24.07 16.20 0.77
N LYS A 115 24.29 17.44 0.30
CA LYS A 115 23.75 17.91 -0.99
C LYS A 115 24.24 17.04 -2.15
N GLN A 116 25.48 16.56 -2.07
CA GLN A 116 26.10 15.71 -3.09
C GLN A 116 25.39 14.34 -3.14
N ASP A 117 25.20 13.69 -1.97
CA ASP A 117 24.51 12.40 -1.89
C ASP A 117 23.06 12.50 -2.35
N SER A 118 22.34 13.52 -1.89
CA SER A 118 20.95 13.78 -2.31
C SER A 118 20.84 13.96 -3.82
N THR A 119 21.77 14.74 -4.42
CA THR A 119 21.78 14.96 -5.88
C THR A 119 22.10 13.66 -6.63
N LYS A 120 23.06 12.87 -6.12
CA LYS A 120 23.42 11.59 -6.74
C LYS A 120 22.25 10.61 -6.69
N LEU A 121 21.64 10.40 -5.51
CA LEU A 121 20.52 9.49 -5.33
C LEU A 121 19.34 9.87 -6.23
N TRP A 122 19.04 11.17 -6.37
CA TRP A 122 17.99 11.62 -7.27
C TRP A 122 18.31 11.34 -8.75
N LYS A 123 19.56 11.54 -9.17
CA LYS A 123 19.98 11.19 -10.53
C LYS A 123 19.86 9.69 -10.79
N ASP A 124 20.24 8.86 -9.83
CA ASP A 124 20.11 7.40 -9.94
C ASP A 124 18.62 6.98 -10.01
N TYR A 125 17.75 7.63 -9.21
CA TYR A 125 16.31 7.44 -9.30
C TYR A 125 15.74 7.76 -10.69
N VAL A 126 16.07 8.94 -11.24
CA VAL A 126 15.61 9.36 -12.58
C VAL A 126 16.11 8.37 -13.64
N ARG A 127 17.42 8.05 -13.62
CA ARG A 127 18.03 7.08 -14.54
C ARG A 127 17.32 5.72 -14.51
N LEU A 128 16.91 5.23 -13.32
CA LEU A 128 16.24 3.94 -13.22
C LEU A 128 14.76 4.03 -13.62
N PHE A 129 13.99 4.85 -12.89
CA PHE A 129 12.51 4.80 -12.96
C PHE A 129 11.91 5.66 -14.09
N GLN A 130 12.60 6.70 -14.55
CA GLN A 130 12.09 7.55 -15.61
C GLN A 130 12.68 7.26 -16.98
N ASP A 131 13.93 6.73 -17.03
CA ASP A 131 14.62 6.47 -18.29
C ASP A 131 14.73 4.98 -18.63
N SER A 132 15.27 4.16 -17.70
CA SER A 132 15.67 2.78 -18.00
C SER A 132 14.49 1.80 -17.99
N ILE A 133 13.73 1.73 -16.91
CA ILE A 133 12.62 0.80 -16.78
C ILE A 133 11.57 1.01 -17.90
N PRO A 134 11.08 2.24 -18.18
CA PRO A 134 10.10 2.42 -19.26
C PRO A 134 10.64 1.98 -20.63
N LYS A 135 11.93 2.17 -20.89
CA LYS A 135 12.57 1.67 -22.11
C LYS A 135 12.55 0.14 -22.16
N TRP A 136 12.95 -0.54 -21.09
CA TRP A 136 12.97 -2.00 -21.01
C TRP A 136 11.58 -2.62 -21.06
N VAL A 137 10.60 -1.98 -20.42
CA VAL A 137 9.18 -2.38 -20.52
C VAL A 137 8.72 -2.27 -21.97
N LYS A 138 8.96 -1.14 -22.64
CA LYS A 138 8.54 -0.90 -24.03
C LYS A 138 9.17 -1.86 -25.02
N GLU A 139 10.39 -2.34 -24.77
CA GLU A 139 11.04 -3.36 -25.61
C GLU A 139 10.30 -4.70 -25.57
N VAL A 140 9.62 -5.03 -24.47
CA VAL A 140 8.97 -6.32 -24.25
C VAL A 140 7.45 -6.24 -24.37
N ASP A 141 6.86 -5.15 -23.89
CA ASP A 141 5.41 -4.86 -23.91
C ASP A 141 5.15 -3.40 -24.35
N PRO A 142 5.13 -3.14 -25.67
CA PRO A 142 4.97 -1.76 -26.19
C PRO A 142 3.56 -1.21 -26.06
N THR A 143 2.59 -2.01 -25.65
CA THR A 143 1.17 -1.67 -25.71
C THR A 143 0.61 -1.13 -24.40
N ARG A 144 1.18 -1.54 -23.26
CA ARG A 144 0.70 -1.12 -21.94
C ARG A 144 1.40 0.14 -21.45
N PRO A 145 0.66 1.04 -20.77
CA PRO A 145 1.25 2.23 -20.18
C PRO A 145 2.19 1.87 -19.01
N TYR A 146 3.12 2.78 -18.78
CA TYR A 146 4.03 2.75 -17.63
C TYR A 146 3.96 4.07 -16.89
N VAL A 147 3.98 4.03 -15.55
CA VAL A 147 4.15 5.19 -14.67
C VAL A 147 5.38 4.97 -13.79
N SER A 148 6.16 6.02 -13.56
CA SER A 148 7.45 5.90 -12.85
C SER A 148 7.30 5.65 -11.36
N SER A 149 6.23 6.18 -10.75
CA SER A 149 5.94 6.08 -9.31
C SER A 149 4.45 6.14 -9.06
N SER A 150 4.00 5.55 -7.99
CA SER A 150 2.67 5.72 -7.41
C SER A 150 2.85 6.20 -5.95
N PRO A 151 2.28 7.36 -5.55
CA PRO A 151 1.51 8.27 -6.37
C PRO A 151 2.40 9.14 -7.26
N LEU A 152 1.81 9.71 -8.32
CA LEU A 152 2.47 10.81 -9.04
C LEU A 152 2.47 12.09 -8.21
N PHE A 153 1.41 12.32 -7.43
CA PHE A 153 1.31 13.46 -6.52
C PHE A 153 0.73 13.02 -5.17
N GLY A 154 1.53 13.15 -4.12
CA GLY A 154 1.15 12.75 -2.77
C GLY A 154 -0.01 13.58 -2.19
N TRP A 155 -0.71 13.00 -1.23
CA TRP A 155 -1.76 13.65 -0.46
C TRP A 155 -1.31 14.99 0.14
N GLY A 156 -2.20 15.98 0.11
CA GLY A 156 -1.95 17.36 0.56
C GLY A 156 -1.47 18.30 -0.54
N ARG A 157 -1.13 17.78 -1.72
CA ARG A 157 -0.78 18.60 -2.88
C ARG A 157 -2.03 18.86 -3.74
N GLN A 158 -2.19 20.08 -4.25
CA GLN A 158 -3.33 20.41 -5.12
C GLN A 158 -3.40 19.51 -6.37
N LYS A 159 -2.26 19.17 -6.94
CA LYS A 159 -2.18 18.28 -8.11
C LYS A 159 -2.70 16.87 -7.85
N SER A 160 -2.62 16.36 -6.62
CA SER A 160 -3.17 15.04 -6.28
C SER A 160 -4.67 14.92 -6.47
N ILE A 161 -5.38 16.04 -6.56
CA ILE A 161 -6.82 16.10 -6.80
C ILE A 161 -7.15 16.12 -8.31
N THR A 162 -6.27 16.70 -9.14
CA THR A 162 -6.55 16.97 -10.56
C THR A 162 -5.76 16.12 -11.53
N GLU A 163 -4.60 15.60 -11.14
CA GLU A 163 -3.64 14.93 -12.02
C GLU A 163 -3.18 13.59 -11.43
N GLY A 164 -3.01 12.60 -12.30
CA GLY A 164 -2.45 11.30 -11.94
C GLY A 164 -3.29 10.51 -10.92
N ASP A 165 -2.58 9.75 -10.10
CA ASP A 165 -3.13 9.00 -8.98
C ASP A 165 -2.75 9.64 -7.64
N SER A 166 -3.47 9.28 -6.59
CA SER A 166 -3.29 9.81 -5.24
C SER A 166 -3.25 8.69 -4.21
N HIS A 167 -2.30 8.77 -3.28
CA HIS A 167 -2.33 8.04 -2.02
C HIS A 167 -2.98 8.94 -0.97
N TYR A 168 -4.24 8.69 -0.67
CA TYR A 168 -4.96 9.50 0.32
C TYR A 168 -4.77 8.95 1.73
N TRP A 169 -3.95 9.65 2.52
CA TRP A 169 -3.67 9.32 3.91
C TRP A 169 -4.11 10.42 4.90
N GLY A 170 -4.99 11.31 4.46
CA GLY A 170 -5.64 12.31 5.34
C GLY A 170 -6.37 11.65 6.50
N THR A 171 -7.19 10.65 6.22
CA THR A 171 -7.65 9.70 7.22
C THR A 171 -6.45 8.84 7.65
N TRP A 172 -6.36 8.52 8.90
CA TRP A 172 -5.29 7.78 9.56
C TRP A 172 -4.03 8.59 9.83
N TRP A 173 -3.17 8.89 8.85
CA TRP A 173 -1.92 9.63 9.08
C TRP A 173 -2.16 11.10 9.39
N GLY A 174 -3.06 11.76 8.69
CA GLY A 174 -3.41 13.16 8.88
C GLY A 174 -4.41 13.42 10.00
N LEU A 175 -5.02 12.39 10.58
CA LEU A 175 -6.09 12.52 11.58
C LEU A 175 -7.26 13.41 11.12
N GLU A 176 -7.48 13.51 9.80
CA GLU A 176 -8.66 14.18 9.24
C GLU A 176 -9.93 13.39 9.57
N ASP A 177 -11.05 14.07 9.63
CA ASP A 177 -12.35 13.43 9.78
C ASP A 177 -12.63 12.53 8.57
N ILE A 178 -13.31 11.41 8.80
CA ILE A 178 -13.50 10.38 7.78
C ILE A 178 -14.21 10.93 6.54
N GLU A 179 -15.18 11.80 6.72
CA GLU A 179 -16.00 12.37 5.65
C GLU A 179 -15.25 13.38 4.77
N VAL A 180 -14.11 13.89 5.24
CA VAL A 180 -13.28 14.84 4.50
C VAL A 180 -12.73 14.23 3.21
N VAL A 181 -12.55 12.91 3.19
CA VAL A 181 -12.10 12.17 2.01
C VAL A 181 -12.92 12.52 0.75
N GLN A 182 -14.24 12.63 0.87
CA GLN A 182 -15.15 12.94 -0.24
C GLN A 182 -14.87 14.30 -0.93
N LYS A 183 -14.17 15.20 -0.24
CA LYS A 183 -13.80 16.54 -0.77
C LYS A 183 -12.34 16.62 -1.20
N LYS A 184 -11.52 15.66 -0.83
CA LYS A 184 -10.06 15.72 -1.03
C LYS A 184 -9.51 14.57 -1.87
N THR A 185 -10.35 13.64 -2.31
CA THR A 185 -9.94 12.59 -3.23
C THR A 185 -9.79 13.12 -4.64
N GLY A 186 -8.74 12.65 -5.30
CA GLY A 186 -8.48 12.94 -6.71
C GLY A 186 -9.28 12.05 -7.66
N ARG A 187 -8.91 12.10 -8.93
CA ARG A 187 -9.54 11.33 -10.00
C ARG A 187 -9.33 9.82 -9.89
N PHE A 188 -8.24 9.41 -9.26
CA PHE A 188 -7.89 8.02 -9.01
C PHE A 188 -7.15 7.91 -7.67
N VAL A 189 -7.70 7.16 -6.73
CA VAL A 189 -7.07 6.91 -5.42
C VAL A 189 -6.48 5.51 -5.46
N SER A 190 -5.16 5.42 -5.65
CA SER A 190 -4.42 4.16 -5.76
C SER A 190 -4.08 3.56 -4.39
N GLU A 191 -4.11 4.39 -3.34
CA GLU A 191 -3.95 3.94 -1.95
C GLU A 191 -4.76 4.79 -0.99
N TYR A 192 -5.35 4.12 0.00
CA TYR A 192 -5.99 4.72 1.17
C TYR A 192 -6.05 3.70 2.29
N GLY A 193 -6.37 4.13 3.51
CA GLY A 193 -6.54 3.16 4.57
C GLY A 193 -6.84 3.76 5.94
N MET A 194 -7.28 2.89 6.81
CA MET A 194 -7.43 3.12 8.23
C MET A 194 -7.12 1.83 8.97
N GLN A 195 -6.28 1.90 9.99
CA GLN A 195 -5.96 0.75 10.81
C GLN A 195 -7.16 0.35 11.69
N ALA A 196 -7.29 -0.95 11.94
CA ALA A 196 -8.13 -1.51 12.99
C ALA A 196 -7.38 -2.61 13.72
N MET A 197 -7.88 -3.04 14.87
CA MET A 197 -7.40 -4.27 15.51
C MET A 197 -7.72 -5.47 14.63
N PRO A 198 -6.85 -6.49 14.59
CA PRO A 198 -7.17 -7.75 13.93
C PRO A 198 -8.35 -8.42 14.63
N ASN A 199 -9.03 -9.34 13.94
CA ASN A 199 -10.11 -10.09 14.54
C ASN A 199 -9.73 -10.65 15.92
N TYR A 200 -10.64 -10.59 16.88
CA TYR A 200 -10.38 -11.07 18.23
C TYR A 200 -9.92 -12.54 18.28
N SER A 201 -10.40 -13.37 17.35
CA SER A 201 -9.90 -14.75 17.18
C SER A 201 -8.42 -14.82 16.80
N THR A 202 -7.92 -13.86 16.04
CA THR A 202 -6.49 -13.72 15.70
C THR A 202 -5.72 -13.24 16.93
N THR A 203 -6.22 -12.21 17.63
CA THR A 203 -5.62 -11.73 18.88
C THR A 203 -5.44 -12.87 19.89
N LYS A 204 -6.44 -13.73 20.04
CA LYS A 204 -6.33 -14.92 20.93
C LYS A 204 -5.22 -15.89 20.55
N LYS A 205 -4.84 -15.97 19.27
CA LYS A 205 -3.79 -16.88 18.80
C LYS A 205 -2.37 -16.33 19.01
N ILE A 206 -2.24 -15.02 19.17
CA ILE A 206 -0.95 -14.34 19.30
C ILE A 206 -0.70 -13.78 20.69
N THR A 207 -1.60 -14.00 21.65
CA THR A 207 -1.51 -13.52 23.03
C THR A 207 -1.90 -14.60 24.01
N LEU A 208 -1.28 -14.63 25.17
CA LEU A 208 -1.77 -15.36 26.34
C LEU A 208 -2.99 -14.65 26.95
N GLU A 209 -3.70 -15.31 27.84
CA GLU A 209 -4.92 -14.75 28.44
C GLU A 209 -4.64 -13.52 29.30
N GLU A 210 -3.58 -13.56 30.07
CA GLU A 210 -3.09 -12.46 30.92
C GLU A 210 -2.66 -11.23 30.11
N ASP A 211 -2.29 -11.38 28.83
CA ASP A 211 -1.91 -10.27 27.94
C ASP A 211 -3.10 -9.63 27.23
N ARG A 212 -4.32 -10.19 27.35
CA ARG A 212 -5.51 -9.72 26.63
C ARG A 212 -6.17 -8.54 27.31
N HIS A 213 -5.38 -7.54 27.67
CA HIS A 213 -5.85 -6.23 28.11
C HIS A 213 -5.23 -5.12 27.26
N LEU A 214 -5.96 -4.04 27.07
CA LEU A 214 -5.49 -2.93 26.27
C LEU A 214 -4.18 -2.36 26.83
N TYR A 215 -3.24 -2.10 25.94
CA TYR A 215 -1.89 -1.58 26.28
C TYR A 215 -0.99 -2.55 27.06
N SER A 216 -1.29 -3.84 27.09
CA SER A 216 -0.28 -4.84 27.52
C SER A 216 0.98 -4.72 26.66
N ASP A 217 2.12 -5.06 27.21
CA ASP A 217 3.38 -4.93 26.46
C ASP A 217 3.40 -5.82 25.21
N VAL A 218 2.71 -6.97 25.27
CA VAL A 218 2.52 -7.85 24.11
C VAL A 218 1.70 -7.16 23.03
N LEU A 219 0.54 -6.56 23.35
CA LEU A 219 -0.26 -5.85 22.35
C LEU A 219 0.46 -4.59 21.82
N LYS A 220 1.21 -3.88 22.66
CA LYS A 220 2.05 -2.76 22.19
C LYS A 220 3.13 -3.25 21.23
N ALA A 221 3.78 -4.39 21.50
CA ALA A 221 4.79 -4.97 20.62
C ALA A 221 4.22 -5.40 19.25
N HIS A 222 2.94 -5.77 19.20
CA HIS A 222 2.24 -6.07 17.95
C HIS A 222 1.78 -4.82 17.19
N GLN A 223 1.69 -3.64 17.83
CA GLN A 223 1.36 -2.38 17.17
C GLN A 223 2.58 -1.79 16.46
N LYS A 224 2.66 -1.95 15.14
CA LYS A 224 3.83 -1.53 14.36
C LYS A 224 3.76 -0.08 13.86
N ALA A 225 2.58 0.54 13.82
CA ALA A 225 2.46 1.98 13.63
C ALA A 225 2.70 2.68 14.98
N GLY A 226 3.85 3.27 15.22
CA GLY A 226 4.33 3.74 16.52
C GLY A 226 3.33 4.49 17.39
N ASN A 227 2.43 5.29 16.81
CA ASN A 227 1.34 5.99 17.49
C ASN A 227 -0.06 5.43 17.17
N GLY A 228 -0.15 4.17 16.72
CA GLY A 228 -1.38 3.57 16.23
C GLY A 228 -2.51 3.55 17.26
N PHE A 229 -2.24 3.19 18.51
CA PHE A 229 -3.26 3.26 19.57
C PHE A 229 -3.75 4.68 19.84
N THR A 230 -2.86 5.68 19.81
CA THR A 230 -3.24 7.09 19.99
C THR A 230 -4.18 7.53 18.87
N LYS A 231 -3.89 7.16 17.63
CA LYS A 231 -4.75 7.48 16.48
C LYS A 231 -6.10 6.77 16.55
N LEU A 232 -6.12 5.48 16.86
CA LEU A 232 -7.37 4.72 17.04
C LEU A 232 -8.24 5.36 18.12
N ASN A 233 -7.67 5.71 19.26
CA ASN A 233 -8.41 6.37 20.35
C ASN A 233 -8.95 7.73 19.91
N SER A 234 -8.17 8.52 19.17
CA SER A 234 -8.63 9.82 18.64
C SER A 234 -9.88 9.65 17.76
N TYR A 235 -9.89 8.66 16.90
CA TYR A 235 -11.07 8.35 16.07
C TYR A 235 -12.23 7.79 16.91
N LEU A 236 -11.98 6.90 17.85
CA LEU A 236 -13.02 6.40 18.76
C LEU A 236 -13.70 7.55 19.50
N HIS A 237 -12.94 8.52 20.04
CA HIS A 237 -13.48 9.70 20.71
C HIS A 237 -14.32 10.61 19.80
N ARG A 238 -14.00 10.69 18.50
CA ARG A 238 -14.76 11.52 17.57
C ARG A 238 -16.08 10.88 17.14
N TYR A 239 -16.09 9.56 16.95
CA TYR A 239 -17.19 8.87 16.27
C TYR A 239 -18.09 8.08 17.20
N PHE A 240 -17.68 7.81 18.43
CA PHE A 240 -18.50 7.11 19.40
C PHE A 240 -18.73 7.97 20.65
N LYS A 241 -19.95 7.89 21.19
CA LYS A 241 -20.29 8.51 22.48
C LYS A 241 -19.69 7.66 23.60
N ASP A 242 -19.41 8.33 24.74
CA ASP A 242 -18.98 7.69 25.99
C ASP A 242 -17.66 6.89 25.90
N THR A 243 -16.64 7.52 25.32
CA THR A 243 -15.30 6.94 25.20
C THR A 243 -14.33 7.41 26.30
N THR A 244 -14.84 8.00 27.36
CA THR A 244 -14.02 8.58 28.46
C THR A 244 -13.09 7.55 29.11
N ASN A 245 -13.49 6.26 29.12
CA ASN A 245 -12.76 5.18 29.76
C ASN A 245 -12.31 4.07 28.77
N VAL A 246 -11.84 4.44 27.58
CA VAL A 246 -11.35 3.44 26.59
C VAL A 246 -10.35 2.44 27.19
N LYS A 247 -9.55 2.87 28.17
CA LYS A 247 -8.57 1.99 28.85
C LYS A 247 -9.19 0.83 29.62
N THR A 248 -10.46 0.94 30.01
CA THR A 248 -11.17 -0.10 30.74
C THR A 248 -11.96 -1.05 29.85
N TRP A 249 -11.98 -0.79 28.55
CA TRP A 249 -12.68 -1.64 27.60
C TRP A 249 -11.98 -2.98 27.43
N SER A 250 -12.77 -4.01 27.20
CA SER A 250 -12.21 -5.30 26.79
C SER A 250 -11.51 -5.17 25.43
N VAL A 251 -10.48 -5.98 25.20
CA VAL A 251 -9.83 -6.05 23.88
C VAL A 251 -10.83 -6.45 22.80
N LYS A 252 -11.83 -7.25 23.15
CA LYS A 252 -12.91 -7.66 22.23
C LYS A 252 -13.75 -6.47 21.78
N ASP A 253 -14.20 -5.61 22.70
CA ASP A 253 -15.02 -4.44 22.39
C ASP A 253 -14.21 -3.40 21.61
N TYR A 254 -12.98 -3.16 22.04
CA TYR A 254 -12.05 -2.28 21.33
C TYR A 254 -11.81 -2.77 19.88
N THR A 255 -11.61 -4.08 19.69
CA THR A 255 -11.48 -4.68 18.36
C THR A 255 -12.70 -4.39 17.51
N TYR A 256 -13.90 -4.65 18.03
CA TYR A 256 -15.15 -4.44 17.32
C TYR A 256 -15.32 -2.97 16.89
N LEU A 257 -15.14 -2.03 17.80
CA LEU A 257 -15.34 -0.62 17.51
C LEU A 257 -14.30 -0.06 16.54
N THR A 258 -13.03 -0.49 16.64
CA THR A 258 -12.01 -0.08 15.65
C THR A 258 -12.29 -0.65 14.25
N GLN A 259 -12.86 -1.86 14.16
CA GLN A 259 -13.30 -2.43 12.89
C GLN A 259 -14.53 -1.71 12.32
N CYS A 260 -15.45 -1.26 13.16
CA CYS A 260 -16.56 -0.40 12.74
C CYS A 260 -16.05 0.93 12.14
N LEU A 261 -15.04 1.56 12.78
CA LEU A 261 -14.40 2.76 12.24
C LEU A 261 -13.73 2.50 10.88
N GLN A 262 -13.01 1.40 10.76
CA GLN A 262 -12.37 1.02 9.49
C GLN A 262 -13.43 0.81 8.39
N HIS A 263 -14.50 0.08 8.70
CA HIS A 263 -15.61 -0.10 7.78
C HIS A 263 -16.23 1.24 7.36
N TYR A 264 -16.49 2.12 8.32
CA TYR A 264 -17.06 3.44 8.05
C TYR A 264 -16.13 4.29 7.17
N SER A 265 -14.82 4.26 7.44
CA SER A 265 -13.82 4.94 6.62
C SER A 265 -13.85 4.42 5.18
N PHE A 266 -13.84 3.11 4.98
CA PHE A 266 -13.84 2.53 3.63
C PHE A 266 -15.15 2.82 2.88
N LYS A 267 -16.30 2.75 3.57
CA LYS A 267 -17.58 3.12 2.97
C LYS A 267 -17.65 4.57 2.46
N ASN A 268 -16.89 5.48 3.06
CA ASN A 268 -16.87 6.89 2.64
C ASN A 268 -15.94 7.16 1.46
N ILE A 269 -14.99 6.26 1.16
CA ILE A 269 -14.02 6.45 0.07
C ILE A 269 -14.40 5.67 -1.18
N ILE A 270 -15.15 4.58 -1.03
CA ILE A 270 -15.71 3.79 -2.14
C ILE A 270 -17.03 4.40 -2.62
#